data_dba1def2c1e71d4ada33870e4ca503f3
#
_entry.id   dba1def2c1e71d4ada33870e4ca503f3
#
_cell.length_a   1.000
_cell.length_b   1.000
_cell.length_c   1.000
_cell.angle_alpha   90.00
_cell.angle_beta   90.00
_cell.angle_gamma   90.00
#
_symmetry.space_group_name_H-M   'P 1'
#
loop_
_entity.id
_entity.type
_entity.pdbx_description
1 polymer ?
#
loop_
_entity_poly.entity_id
_entity_poly.type
_entity_poly.pdbx_seq_one_letter_code
_entity_poly.pdbx_strand_id
1 'polypeptide(L)' 'MSRDLYSLSTDGAEFQQFCGGNLQGEHESCVRFAKIPGAESAYVLTDSKPEGAGKEVRYSETELDTFVVGYAKNRGLSL' A
#
# COMPACT_ATOMS: atom_id res chain seq x y z
N MET A 1 9.07 -13.02 17.19
CA MET A 1 8.09 -13.86 16.54
C MET A 1 7.27 -13.08 15.53
N SER A 2 7.16 -13.58 14.34
CA SER A 2 6.45 -12.84 13.34
C SER A 2 4.95 -13.06 13.47
N ARG A 3 4.21 -12.02 13.20
CA ARG A 3 2.76 -12.08 13.19
C ARG A 3 2.28 -12.31 11.77
N ASP A 4 1.27 -13.15 11.64
CA ASP A 4 0.67 -13.39 10.33
C ASP A 4 -0.26 -12.23 10.01
N LEU A 5 0.25 -11.27 9.25
CA LEU A 5 -0.55 -10.10 8.92
C LEU A 5 -1.73 -10.44 8.04
N TYR A 6 -1.62 -11.55 7.30
CA TYR A 6 -2.66 -11.92 6.36
C TYR A 6 -3.89 -12.51 7.02
N SER A 7 -3.78 -12.83 8.31
CA SER A 7 -4.94 -13.34 9.04
C SER A 7 -5.77 -12.23 9.65
N LEU A 8 -5.31 -10.98 9.58
CA LEU A 8 -6.04 -9.89 10.19
C LEU A 8 -7.17 -9.43 9.29
N SER A 9 -8.27 -9.00 9.91
CA SER A 9 -9.40 -8.48 9.16
C SER A 9 -9.10 -7.07 8.69
N THR A 10 -9.52 -6.76 7.46
CA THR A 10 -9.41 -5.40 6.96
C THR A 10 -10.74 -4.66 6.99
N ASP A 11 -11.72 -5.22 7.67
CA ASP A 11 -13.02 -4.55 7.80
C ASP A 11 -12.83 -3.19 8.44
N GLY A 12 -13.38 -2.17 7.81
CA GLY A 12 -13.27 -0.82 8.33
C GLY A 12 -12.01 -0.08 7.91
N ALA A 13 -11.14 -0.71 7.13
CA ALA A 13 -9.94 -0.04 6.66
C ALA A 13 -10.31 1.10 5.72
N GLU A 14 -9.64 2.23 5.91
CA GLU A 14 -9.88 3.40 5.08
C GLU A 14 -8.72 3.56 4.12
N PHE A 15 -8.95 3.25 2.87
CA PHE A 15 -7.89 3.25 1.88
C PHE A 15 -7.60 4.64 1.35
N GLN A 16 -6.33 4.95 1.22
CA GLN A 16 -5.87 6.13 0.51
C GLN A 16 -5.34 5.69 -0.84
N GLN A 17 -5.42 6.59 -1.82
CA GLN A 17 -4.97 6.27 -3.15
C GLN A 17 -3.90 7.26 -3.57
N PHE A 18 -2.83 6.72 -4.15
CA PHE A 18 -1.76 7.54 -4.71
C PHE A 18 -1.66 7.20 -6.17
N CYS A 19 -2.13 8.12 -7.00
CA CYS A 19 -2.30 7.87 -8.42
C CYS A 19 -1.14 8.43 -9.21
N GLY A 20 -0.79 7.77 -10.29
CA GLY A 20 0.39 8.11 -11.05
C GLY A 20 0.27 9.32 -11.93
N GLY A 21 -0.83 10.03 -11.84
CA GLY A 21 -0.92 11.26 -12.58
C GLY A 21 -1.24 11.09 -14.05
N ASN A 22 -2.03 10.11 -14.38
CA ASN A 22 -2.49 9.97 -15.75
C ASN A 22 -3.43 11.12 -16.06
N LEU A 23 -2.92 12.08 -16.78
CA LEU A 23 -3.69 13.30 -17.04
C LEU A 23 -4.86 13.06 -17.97
N GLN A 24 -4.87 11.96 -18.68
CA GLN A 24 -5.99 11.63 -19.55
C GLN A 24 -7.18 11.09 -18.79
N GLY A 25 -6.94 10.59 -17.60
CA GLY A 25 -8.03 10.22 -16.71
C GLY A 25 -8.78 8.95 -17.06
N GLU A 26 -8.40 8.27 -18.10
CA GLU A 26 -9.17 7.11 -18.50
C GLU A 26 -8.77 5.85 -17.79
N HIS A 27 -7.51 5.72 -17.45
CA HIS A 27 -7.01 4.51 -16.84
C HIS A 27 -6.03 4.87 -15.74
N GLU A 28 -6.55 5.53 -14.74
CA GLU A 28 -5.71 5.89 -13.62
C GLU A 28 -5.19 4.65 -12.95
N SER A 29 -3.90 4.66 -12.68
CA SER A 29 -3.25 3.59 -11.94
C SER A 29 -2.87 4.13 -10.58
N CYS A 30 -3.45 3.57 -9.55
CA CYS A 30 -3.24 4.06 -8.21
C CYS A 30 -2.75 2.95 -7.31
N VAL A 31 -1.79 3.29 -6.45
CA VAL A 31 -1.47 2.43 -5.33
C VAL A 31 -2.43 2.79 -4.22
N ARG A 32 -3.12 1.80 -3.71
CA ARG A 32 -4.04 2.01 -2.59
C ARG A 32 -3.47 1.37 -1.36
N PHE A 33 -3.56 2.07 -0.23
CA PHE A 33 -3.07 1.49 1.01
C PHE A 33 -3.91 1.94 2.18
N ALA A 34 -3.93 1.12 3.21
CA ALA A 34 -4.68 1.43 4.42
C ALA A 34 -4.00 0.80 5.61
N LYS A 35 -4.15 1.45 6.75
CA LYS A 35 -3.75 0.84 8.00
C LYS A 35 -4.77 -0.24 8.35
N ILE A 36 -4.29 -1.38 8.79
CA ILE A 36 -5.19 -2.47 9.15
C ILE A 36 -5.79 -2.16 10.52
N PRO A 37 -7.13 -2.08 10.62
CA PRO A 37 -7.75 -1.72 11.90
C PRO A 37 -7.37 -2.71 12.99
N GLY A 38 -7.07 -2.17 14.16
CA GLY A 38 -6.71 -3.01 15.30
C GLY A 38 -5.29 -3.52 15.28
N ALA A 39 -4.53 -3.20 14.24
CA ALA A 39 -3.12 -3.59 14.16
C ALA A 39 -2.31 -2.34 13.98
N GLU A 40 -1.67 -1.89 15.01
CA GLU A 40 -1.09 -0.54 15.03
C GLU A 40 -0.05 -0.30 13.98
N SER A 41 0.68 -1.31 13.58
CA SER A 41 1.79 -1.10 12.69
C SER A 41 1.74 -2.02 11.49
N ALA A 42 0.56 -2.31 11.00
CA ALA A 42 0.39 -3.17 9.84
C ALA A 42 -0.43 -2.45 8.78
N TYR A 43 -0.05 -2.66 7.52
CA TYR A 43 -0.69 -1.99 6.39
C TYR A 43 -1.01 -2.99 5.30
N VAL A 44 -2.05 -2.68 4.55
CA VAL A 44 -2.42 -3.48 3.39
C VAL A 44 -2.35 -2.58 2.16
N LEU A 45 -1.77 -3.13 1.08
CA LEU A 45 -1.65 -2.41 -0.18
C LEU A 45 -2.41 -3.18 -1.25
N THR A 46 -3.12 -2.44 -2.07
CA THR A 46 -3.85 -3.02 -3.18
C THR A 46 -3.60 -2.20 -4.44
N ASP A 47 -4.10 -2.71 -5.54
CA ASP A 47 -3.92 -2.10 -6.84
C ASP A 47 -5.29 -1.68 -7.36
N SER A 48 -5.38 -0.49 -7.91
CA SER A 48 -6.65 -0.03 -8.48
C SER A 48 -6.90 -0.58 -9.87
N LYS A 49 -5.88 -1.16 -10.50
CA LYS A 49 -6.07 -1.69 -11.85
C LYS A 49 -6.93 -2.94 -11.83
N PRO A 50 -7.76 -3.14 -12.85
CA PRO A 50 -8.63 -4.33 -12.87
C PRO A 50 -7.87 -5.64 -12.76
N GLU A 51 -6.68 -5.71 -13.37
CA GLU A 51 -5.89 -6.93 -13.33
C GLU A 51 -5.44 -7.27 -11.93
N GLY A 52 -5.36 -6.27 -11.05
CA GLY A 52 -4.98 -6.50 -9.67
C GLY A 52 -6.13 -6.58 -8.71
N ALA A 53 -7.36 -6.58 -9.23
CA ALA A 53 -8.52 -6.58 -8.36
C ALA A 53 -8.53 -7.83 -7.48
N GLY A 54 -8.81 -7.62 -6.21
CA GLY A 54 -8.87 -8.72 -5.27
C GLY A 54 -7.53 -9.20 -4.75
N LYS A 55 -6.44 -8.61 -5.22
CA LYS A 55 -5.11 -8.99 -4.77
C LYS A 55 -4.57 -7.94 -3.82
N GLU A 56 -3.77 -8.39 -2.89
CA GLU A 56 -3.22 -7.47 -1.90
C GLU A 56 -1.94 -8.02 -1.33
N VAL A 57 -1.14 -7.12 -0.78
CA VAL A 57 0.04 -7.49 0.01
C VAL A 57 -0.02 -6.72 1.31
N ARG A 58 0.60 -7.25 2.33
CA ARG A 58 0.56 -6.65 3.66
C ARG A 58 1.97 -6.57 4.22
N TYR A 59 2.27 -5.43 4.82
CA TYR A 59 3.60 -5.17 5.36
C TYR A 59 3.47 -4.47 6.69
N SER A 60 4.47 -4.66 7.52
CA SER A 60 4.55 -3.90 8.74
C SER A 60 4.99 -2.47 8.43
N GLU A 61 4.77 -1.58 9.37
CA GLU A 61 5.20 -0.20 9.23
C GLU A 61 6.69 -0.10 8.97
N THR A 62 7.49 -0.89 9.71
CA THR A 62 8.93 -0.87 9.53
C THR A 62 9.33 -1.32 8.14
N GLU A 63 8.66 -2.35 7.63
CA GLU A 63 8.95 -2.83 6.28
C GLU A 63 8.66 -1.77 5.25
N LEU A 64 7.53 -1.09 5.39
CA LEU A 64 7.18 -0.05 4.43
C LEU A 64 8.12 1.15 4.53
N ASP A 65 8.48 1.54 5.75
CA ASP A 65 9.41 2.66 5.92
C ASP A 65 10.73 2.36 5.25
N THR A 66 11.23 1.16 5.45
CA THR A 66 12.50 0.75 4.85
C THR A 66 12.40 0.76 3.34
N PHE A 67 11.29 0.24 2.82
CA PHE A 67 11.09 0.23 1.38
C PHE A 67 11.01 1.64 0.81
N VAL A 68 10.27 2.51 1.48
CA VAL A 68 10.09 3.88 0.97
C VAL A 68 11.42 4.61 0.89
N VAL A 69 12.22 4.50 1.94
CA VAL A 69 13.52 5.17 1.95
C VAL A 69 14.42 4.59 0.86
N GLY A 70 14.47 3.26 0.74
CA GLY A 70 15.30 2.63 -0.27
C GLY A 70 14.85 2.95 -1.68
N TYR A 71 13.55 2.94 -1.90
CA TYR A 71 12.99 3.27 -3.19
C TYR A 71 13.33 4.71 -3.58
N ALA A 72 13.16 5.63 -2.62
CA ALA A 72 13.45 7.02 -2.89
C ALA A 72 14.92 7.23 -3.25
N LYS A 73 15.80 6.55 -2.53
CA LYS A 73 17.23 6.67 -2.82
C LYS A 73 17.55 6.13 -4.21
N ASN A 74 16.97 4.99 -4.56
CA ASN A 74 17.24 4.41 -5.88
C ASN A 74 16.75 5.30 -7.00
N ARG A 75 15.68 6.05 -6.74
CA ARG A 75 15.08 6.90 -7.75
C ARG A 75 15.56 8.34 -7.69
N GLY A 76 16.33 8.69 -6.67
CA GLY A 76 16.76 10.08 -6.52
C GLY A 76 15.64 11.01 -6.07
N LEU A 77 14.65 10.46 -5.38
CA LEU A 77 13.54 11.27 -4.91
C LEU A 77 13.88 11.89 -3.56
N SER A 78 13.33 13.08 -3.32
CA SER A 78 13.45 13.73 -2.02
C SER A 78 12.27 13.34 -1.16
N LEU A 79 12.57 13.06 0.09
CA LEU A 79 11.52 12.77 1.06
C LEU A 79 11.31 13.95 1.99
#